data_5b201f971a1c5292d9132f418b0105ca
#
_entry.id   5b201f971a1c5292d9132f418b0105ca
#
_cell.length_a   1.000
_cell.length_b   1.000
_cell.length_c   1.000
_cell.angle_alpha   90.00
_cell.angle_beta   90.00
_cell.angle_gamma   90.00
#
_symmetry.space_group_name_H-M   'P 1'
#
loop_
_entity.id
_entity.type
_entity.pdbx_description
1 polymer ?
#
loop_
_entity_poly.entity_id
_entity_poly.type
_entity_poly.pdbx_seq_one_letter_code
_entity_poly.pdbx_strand_id
1 'polypeptide(L)'
;MPIFKEYTDFDAVGIAELIKSKKIQPIDALDTAIELIEKLDPTLNFMHQKTYHFAMESLNRNKELNGPFAGVPMLMKDMDSALYSVPMMQGSNYLKNIPMKFNNSLSKKFTNSGALICGKSATPEFGLMITTEPTAFKPTRNPWDTERSTGGSSGGAGSAVASRAVPIAHASDGGGSIRIPAAACGTVGLKPTRGRISFSPSHGDKWGGLTHSGILSRTVRDTAFMYNELFSQEIGDPYSVHYDKGTLINALDKNKKYKIGFNTDTRIPVSISDEAKNAVRFNAKICEDLGHEVEEVKIEYDGLLLSRAFVIIISSHVSQMFNELKDLVGRTYKKREVENASRMFDYLGKSFRGSDYTWARYTIQKISREVMQQTNDYDAVIMPIISQSAPLLGELRPKKSAELINDIVMTLRLGSLFRNHSIRDKLLNKLAPDSLWFAPDALLQNVTGQPSISMPTYYTDKDMPLGVQIAARYADEETLIDLASQIEKASPWINKKPNVS
;
A
#
# COMPACT_ATOMS: atom_id res chain seq x y z
N MET A 1 -32.69 -1.82 0.76
CA MET A 1 -32.19 -1.35 -0.56
C MET A 1 -31.37 -0.10 -0.28
N PRO A 2 -30.22 0.10 -0.94
CA PRO A 2 -29.41 1.28 -0.67
C PRO A 2 -30.22 2.55 -0.88
N ILE A 3 -30.06 3.49 0.04
CA ILE A 3 -30.75 4.79 0.03
C ILE A 3 -30.33 5.60 -1.19
N PHE A 4 -29.04 5.48 -1.56
CA PHE A 4 -28.47 6.09 -2.74
C PHE A 4 -28.08 4.99 -3.75
N LYS A 5 -28.96 4.67 -4.70
CA LYS A 5 -28.81 3.54 -5.64
C LYS A 5 -27.60 3.64 -6.55
N GLU A 6 -27.27 4.83 -7.01
CA GLU A 6 -26.15 5.10 -7.91
C GLU A 6 -24.80 5.26 -7.20
N TYR A 7 -24.73 5.05 -5.89
CA TYR A 7 -23.52 5.22 -5.06
C TYR A 7 -22.29 4.53 -5.67
N THR A 8 -22.46 3.32 -6.19
CA THR A 8 -21.36 2.53 -6.76
C THR A 8 -20.86 3.06 -8.10
N ASP A 9 -21.57 3.97 -8.75
CA ASP A 9 -21.20 4.52 -10.06
C ASP A 9 -20.35 5.79 -9.94
N PHE A 10 -20.39 6.46 -8.79
CA PHE A 10 -19.60 7.65 -8.52
C PHE A 10 -18.27 7.31 -7.83
N ASP A 11 -17.22 8.07 -8.17
CA ASP A 11 -15.99 8.11 -7.40
C ASP A 11 -16.17 9.01 -6.14
N ALA A 12 -15.14 9.14 -5.32
CA ALA A 12 -15.25 9.87 -4.05
C ALA A 12 -15.52 11.37 -4.26
N VAL A 13 -14.83 11.99 -5.22
CA VAL A 13 -15.04 13.40 -5.57
C VAL A 13 -16.45 13.61 -6.11
N GLY A 14 -16.95 12.70 -6.95
CA GLY A 14 -18.32 12.75 -7.47
C GLY A 14 -19.38 12.66 -6.37
N ILE A 15 -19.20 11.80 -5.37
CA ILE A 15 -20.10 11.75 -4.19
C ILE A 15 -20.05 13.09 -3.42
N ALA A 16 -18.86 13.65 -3.19
CA ALA A 16 -18.73 14.95 -2.52
C ALA A 16 -19.40 16.09 -3.31
N GLU A 17 -19.33 16.08 -4.64
CA GLU A 17 -20.00 17.04 -5.52
C GLU A 17 -21.53 16.91 -5.44
N LEU A 18 -22.09 15.70 -5.36
CA LEU A 18 -23.52 15.46 -5.17
C LEU A 18 -23.99 15.99 -3.81
N ILE A 19 -23.22 15.77 -2.75
CA ILE A 19 -23.50 16.30 -1.41
C ILE A 19 -23.44 17.83 -1.42
N LYS A 20 -22.38 18.42 -1.97
CA LYS A 20 -22.21 19.87 -2.07
C LYS A 20 -23.35 20.55 -2.85
N SER A 21 -23.81 19.91 -3.92
CA SER A 21 -24.96 20.39 -4.72
C SER A 21 -26.32 20.07 -4.10
N LYS A 22 -26.35 19.47 -2.90
CA LYS A 22 -27.56 19.07 -2.16
C LYS A 22 -28.46 18.07 -2.91
N LYS A 23 -27.91 17.33 -3.86
CA LYS A 23 -28.64 16.24 -4.54
C LYS A 23 -28.83 15.03 -3.65
N ILE A 24 -27.89 14.78 -2.73
CA ILE A 24 -27.98 13.80 -1.66
C ILE A 24 -27.52 14.44 -0.34
N GLN A 25 -27.91 13.84 0.79
CA GLN A 25 -27.40 14.23 2.10
C GLN A 25 -26.14 13.39 2.45
N PRO A 26 -25.22 13.90 3.28
CA PRO A 26 -24.06 13.11 3.74
C PRO A 26 -24.45 11.80 4.42
N ILE A 27 -25.59 11.78 5.12
CA ILE A 27 -26.13 10.57 5.78
C ILE A 27 -26.53 9.51 4.75
N ASP A 28 -27.07 9.89 3.59
CA ASP A 28 -27.48 8.95 2.54
C ASP A 28 -26.28 8.17 2.00
N ALA A 29 -25.15 8.85 1.81
CA ALA A 29 -23.88 8.23 1.39
C ALA A 29 -23.32 7.31 2.48
N LEU A 30 -23.34 7.74 3.75
CA LEU A 30 -22.87 6.96 4.88
C LEU A 30 -23.70 5.69 5.09
N ASP A 31 -25.04 5.80 5.12
CA ASP A 31 -25.92 4.66 5.33
C ASP A 31 -25.81 3.65 4.18
N THR A 32 -25.68 4.14 2.94
CA THR A 32 -25.43 3.26 1.78
C THR A 32 -24.09 2.53 1.91
N ALA A 33 -23.02 3.21 2.32
CA ALA A 33 -21.71 2.57 2.54
C ALA A 33 -21.79 1.53 3.66
N ILE A 34 -22.48 1.83 4.76
CA ILE A 34 -22.70 0.86 5.87
C ILE A 34 -23.45 -0.36 5.36
N GLU A 35 -24.57 -0.19 4.61
CA GLU A 35 -25.32 -1.31 4.05
C GLU A 35 -24.45 -2.19 3.15
N LEU A 36 -23.62 -1.58 2.27
CA LEU A 36 -22.71 -2.32 1.41
C LEU A 36 -21.62 -3.04 2.20
N ILE A 37 -21.04 -2.41 3.23
CA ILE A 37 -20.06 -3.04 4.12
C ILE A 37 -20.69 -4.25 4.82
N GLU A 38 -21.88 -4.10 5.43
CA GLU A 38 -22.54 -5.20 6.13
C GLU A 38 -22.91 -6.36 5.20
N LYS A 39 -23.20 -6.08 3.94
CA LYS A 39 -23.49 -7.10 2.92
C LYS A 39 -22.23 -7.83 2.44
N LEU A 40 -21.15 -7.12 2.17
CA LEU A 40 -19.97 -7.65 1.46
C LEU A 40 -18.87 -8.17 2.40
N ASP A 41 -18.68 -7.53 3.56
CA ASP A 41 -17.62 -7.89 4.49
C ASP A 41 -17.70 -9.32 5.04
N PRO A 42 -18.90 -9.91 5.31
CA PRO A 42 -18.98 -11.31 5.76
C PRO A 42 -18.35 -12.32 4.79
N THR A 43 -18.35 -12.03 3.48
CA THR A 43 -17.72 -12.83 2.43
C THR A 43 -16.27 -12.44 2.22
N LEU A 44 -15.98 -11.12 2.11
CA LEU A 44 -14.68 -10.61 1.70
C LEU A 44 -13.69 -10.41 2.84
N ASN A 45 -14.16 -10.25 4.09
CA ASN A 45 -13.34 -10.04 5.30
C ASN A 45 -12.34 -8.88 5.15
N PHE A 46 -12.78 -7.74 4.60
CA PHE A 46 -11.91 -6.58 4.39
C PHE A 46 -11.83 -5.66 5.61
N MET A 47 -12.61 -5.90 6.68
CA MET A 47 -12.59 -5.10 7.89
C MET A 47 -12.06 -5.87 9.10
N HIS A 48 -11.21 -5.21 9.89
CA HIS A 48 -10.85 -5.66 11.24
C HIS A 48 -11.77 -5.08 12.31
N GLN A 49 -12.24 -3.84 12.11
CA GLN A 49 -13.08 -3.15 13.09
C GLN A 49 -14.01 -2.13 12.43
N LYS A 50 -15.27 -2.13 12.87
CA LYS A 50 -16.28 -1.16 12.48
C LYS A 50 -16.25 0.02 13.44
N THR A 51 -16.25 1.25 12.92
CA THR A 51 -16.26 2.50 13.69
C THR A 51 -17.37 3.45 13.23
N TYR A 52 -18.55 2.90 12.89
CA TYR A 52 -19.70 3.67 12.37
C TYR A 52 -20.12 4.81 13.30
N HIS A 53 -20.06 4.58 14.64
CA HIS A 53 -20.35 5.62 15.62
C HIS A 53 -19.43 6.84 15.45
N PHE A 54 -18.15 6.62 15.06
CA PHE A 54 -17.20 7.71 14.83
C PHE A 54 -17.58 8.53 13.59
N ALA A 55 -18.03 7.89 12.50
CA ALA A 55 -18.56 8.56 11.32
C ALA A 55 -19.83 9.36 11.64
N MET A 56 -20.77 8.77 12.39
CA MET A 56 -22.01 9.41 12.82
C MET A 56 -21.73 10.61 13.75
N GLU A 57 -20.80 10.49 14.70
CA GLU A 57 -20.40 11.60 15.54
C GLU A 57 -19.78 12.75 14.73
N SER A 58 -18.99 12.43 13.69
CA SER A 58 -18.41 13.45 12.80
C SER A 58 -19.47 14.23 12.05
N LEU A 59 -20.54 13.56 11.59
CA LEU A 59 -21.70 14.21 10.98
C LEU A 59 -22.45 15.14 11.97
N ASN A 60 -22.66 14.66 13.20
CA ASN A 60 -23.43 15.41 14.20
C ASN A 60 -22.68 16.64 14.75
N ARG A 61 -21.34 16.53 14.87
CA ARG A 61 -20.49 17.63 15.38
C ARG A 61 -20.28 18.73 14.35
N ASN A 62 -20.13 18.37 13.09
CA ASN A 62 -19.82 19.29 12.01
C ASN A 62 -21.07 19.51 11.17
N LYS A 63 -21.90 20.50 11.55
CA LYS A 63 -23.08 20.90 10.75
C LYS A 63 -22.71 21.33 9.32
N GLU A 64 -21.48 21.77 9.12
CA GLU A 64 -20.90 22.06 7.81
C GLU A 64 -19.62 21.23 7.65
N LEU A 65 -19.74 20.10 6.98
CA LEU A 65 -18.57 19.34 6.56
C LEU A 65 -17.82 20.13 5.49
N ASN A 66 -16.54 20.36 5.72
CA ASN A 66 -15.67 21.10 4.81
C ASN A 66 -14.61 20.17 4.21
N GLY A 67 -14.07 20.57 3.06
CA GLY A 67 -13.03 19.84 2.35
C GLY A 67 -13.54 19.10 1.11
N PRO A 68 -12.61 18.60 0.30
CA PRO A 68 -12.94 17.99 -1.00
C PRO A 68 -13.66 16.64 -0.90
N PHE A 69 -13.67 16.02 0.28
CA PHE A 69 -14.34 14.73 0.54
C PHE A 69 -15.44 14.86 1.60
N ALA A 70 -16.06 16.04 1.70
CA ALA A 70 -17.10 16.33 2.68
C ALA A 70 -18.26 15.32 2.59
N GLY A 71 -18.42 14.51 3.64
CA GLY A 71 -19.48 13.49 3.74
C GLY A 71 -19.19 12.17 3.02
N VAL A 72 -18.00 11.99 2.46
CA VAL A 72 -17.62 10.77 1.74
C VAL A 72 -17.18 9.67 2.72
N PRO A 73 -17.79 8.47 2.68
CA PRO A 73 -17.38 7.34 3.50
C PRO A 73 -16.01 6.78 3.08
N MET A 74 -15.16 6.44 4.06
CA MET A 74 -13.86 5.79 3.82
C MET A 74 -13.50 4.80 4.92
N LEU A 75 -12.54 3.91 4.61
CA LEU A 75 -11.89 3.06 5.60
C LEU A 75 -10.45 3.52 5.86
N MET A 76 -9.99 3.37 7.10
CA MET A 76 -8.58 3.54 7.43
C MET A 76 -7.92 2.18 7.63
N LYS A 77 -6.73 1.97 7.07
CA LYS A 77 -5.96 0.76 7.32
C LYS A 77 -5.74 0.59 8.82
N ASP A 78 -5.86 -0.63 9.34
CA ASP A 78 -5.64 -0.94 10.76
C ASP A 78 -4.13 -0.91 11.13
N MET A 79 -3.42 0.04 10.56
CA MET A 79 -1.99 0.32 10.75
C MET A 79 -1.70 1.76 10.31
N ASP A 80 -0.76 2.43 10.96
CA ASP A 80 -0.31 3.80 10.65
C ASP A 80 -1.38 4.90 10.78
N SER A 81 -2.55 4.59 11.30
CA SER A 81 -3.72 5.47 11.37
C SER A 81 -4.35 5.47 12.77
N ALA A 82 -3.67 6.08 13.73
CA ALA A 82 -4.16 6.16 15.10
C ALA A 82 -5.41 7.05 15.20
N LEU A 83 -6.49 6.51 15.78
CA LEU A 83 -7.70 7.22 16.16
C LEU A 83 -7.90 7.12 17.67
N TYR A 84 -8.14 8.25 18.32
CA TYR A 84 -8.36 8.30 19.76
C TYR A 84 -9.48 7.31 20.18
N SER A 85 -9.25 6.55 21.24
CA SER A 85 -10.13 5.51 21.79
C SER A 85 -10.39 4.29 20.89
N VAL A 86 -9.83 4.22 19.69
CA VAL A 86 -9.98 3.08 18.78
C VAL A 86 -8.70 2.23 18.83
N PRO A 87 -8.77 0.92 19.03
CA PRO A 87 -7.61 0.04 18.87
C PRO A 87 -7.01 0.14 17.48
N MET A 88 -5.70 0.09 17.37
CA MET A 88 -4.95 -0.11 16.14
C MET A 88 -4.28 -1.49 16.23
N MET A 89 -5.02 -2.52 15.80
CA MET A 89 -4.68 -3.93 16.07
C MET A 89 -3.55 -4.45 15.19
N GLN A 90 -3.30 -3.82 14.05
CA GLN A 90 -2.23 -4.18 13.11
C GLN A 90 -2.23 -5.68 12.74
N GLY A 91 -3.43 -6.28 12.59
CA GLY A 91 -3.59 -7.70 12.28
C GLY A 91 -3.13 -8.67 13.40
N SER A 92 -2.86 -8.18 14.62
CA SER A 92 -2.25 -8.96 15.73
C SER A 92 -3.17 -9.12 16.93
N ASN A 93 -3.21 -10.33 17.50
CA ASN A 93 -3.88 -10.57 18.79
C ASN A 93 -3.21 -9.84 19.96
N TYR A 94 -1.94 -9.48 19.85
CA TYR A 94 -1.19 -8.77 20.89
C TYR A 94 -1.74 -7.36 21.16
N LEU A 95 -2.34 -6.72 20.13
CA LEU A 95 -2.84 -5.33 20.20
C LEU A 95 -4.38 -5.23 20.25
N LYS A 96 -5.10 -6.34 20.23
CA LYS A 96 -6.55 -6.39 19.97
C LYS A 96 -7.42 -5.49 20.87
N ASN A 97 -7.00 -5.24 22.11
CA ASN A 97 -7.78 -4.49 23.08
C ASN A 97 -7.03 -3.24 23.61
N ILE A 98 -6.10 -2.71 22.85
CA ILE A 98 -5.28 -1.57 23.25
C ILE A 98 -5.75 -0.32 22.50
N PRO A 99 -6.60 0.55 23.12
CA PRO A 99 -7.07 1.76 22.45
C PRO A 99 -5.95 2.78 22.32
N MET A 100 -5.94 3.50 21.21
CA MET A 100 -5.01 4.60 20.98
C MET A 100 -5.39 5.81 21.83
N LYS A 101 -4.37 6.53 22.34
CA LYS A 101 -4.55 7.71 23.20
C LYS A 101 -4.48 9.05 22.45
N PHE A 102 -4.34 9.01 21.12
CA PHE A 102 -4.21 10.21 20.27
C PHE A 102 -4.69 9.92 18.85
N ASN A 103 -4.95 11.01 18.11
CA ASN A 103 -5.06 11.01 16.64
C ASN A 103 -3.71 11.42 16.06
N ASN A 104 -3.13 10.64 15.16
CA ASN A 104 -1.91 11.07 14.48
C ASN A 104 -2.21 12.09 13.36
N SER A 105 -1.16 12.70 12.79
CA SER A 105 -1.28 13.72 11.74
C SER A 105 -2.10 13.21 10.54
N LEU A 106 -1.83 11.98 10.09
CA LEU A 106 -2.53 11.36 8.97
C LEU A 106 -4.04 11.23 9.23
N SER A 107 -4.45 10.73 10.41
CA SER A 107 -5.87 10.61 10.78
C SER A 107 -6.57 11.96 10.81
N LYS A 108 -5.89 13.00 11.34
CA LYS A 108 -6.41 14.38 11.34
C LYS A 108 -6.61 14.89 9.92
N LYS A 109 -5.70 14.61 8.99
CA LYS A 109 -5.82 15.03 7.59
C LYS A 109 -7.00 14.39 6.87
N PHE A 110 -7.22 13.10 7.08
CA PHE A 110 -8.41 12.42 6.55
C PHE A 110 -9.71 13.03 7.12
N THR A 111 -9.78 13.28 8.42
CA THR A 111 -10.96 13.94 9.00
C THR A 111 -11.12 15.37 8.53
N ASN A 112 -10.04 16.11 8.38
CA ASN A 112 -10.07 17.51 7.90
C ASN A 112 -10.43 17.62 6.41
N SER A 113 -10.18 16.57 5.60
CA SER A 113 -10.68 16.52 4.22
C SER A 113 -12.20 16.37 4.12
N GLY A 114 -12.88 16.16 5.27
CA GLY A 114 -14.33 15.98 5.36
C GLY A 114 -14.78 14.52 5.22
N ALA A 115 -13.85 13.57 5.04
CA ALA A 115 -14.18 12.16 4.90
C ALA A 115 -14.70 11.54 6.21
N LEU A 116 -15.68 10.62 6.08
CA LEU A 116 -16.32 9.91 7.19
C LEU A 116 -15.69 8.54 7.40
N ILE A 117 -15.04 8.33 8.54
CA ILE A 117 -14.28 7.10 8.82
C ILE A 117 -15.21 6.02 9.35
N CYS A 118 -15.55 5.03 8.49
CA CYS A 118 -16.48 3.96 8.80
C CYS A 118 -15.84 2.77 9.53
N GLY A 119 -14.52 2.61 9.47
CA GLY A 119 -13.85 1.48 10.11
C GLY A 119 -12.38 1.35 9.79
N LYS A 120 -11.79 0.27 10.33
CA LYS A 120 -10.41 -0.13 10.11
C LYS A 120 -10.35 -1.28 9.11
N SER A 121 -9.70 -1.08 7.96
CA SER A 121 -9.53 -2.14 6.96
C SER A 121 -8.44 -3.14 7.34
N ALA A 122 -8.61 -4.38 6.90
CA ALA A 122 -7.73 -5.50 7.20
C ALA A 122 -6.30 -5.32 6.67
N THR A 123 -5.35 -5.82 7.45
CA THR A 123 -3.91 -5.86 7.15
C THR A 123 -3.33 -7.15 7.72
N PRO A 124 -2.26 -7.75 7.15
CA PRO A 124 -1.52 -8.82 7.82
C PRO A 124 -0.82 -8.28 9.07
N GLU A 125 -0.35 -9.18 9.91
CA GLU A 125 0.29 -8.80 11.15
C GLU A 125 1.47 -7.84 10.92
N PHE A 126 1.40 -6.65 11.53
CA PHE A 126 2.38 -5.56 11.44
C PHE A 126 2.73 -5.14 9.99
N GLY A 127 1.89 -5.48 9.02
CA GLY A 127 2.13 -5.17 7.61
C GLY A 127 3.30 -5.91 6.96
N LEU A 128 3.79 -6.98 7.58
CA LEU A 128 5.03 -7.67 7.20
C LEU A 128 4.90 -8.64 6.02
N MET A 129 3.67 -8.91 5.54
CA MET A 129 3.42 -9.85 4.46
C MET A 129 2.83 -9.16 3.23
N ILE A 130 3.12 -9.73 2.05
CA ILE A 130 2.56 -9.28 0.75
C ILE A 130 1.18 -9.89 0.45
N THR A 131 0.54 -10.47 1.45
CA THR A 131 -0.84 -10.97 1.45
C THR A 131 -1.57 -10.48 2.70
N THR A 132 -2.89 -10.47 2.69
CA THR A 132 -3.71 -10.03 3.84
C THR A 132 -4.46 -11.22 4.43
N GLU A 133 -3.69 -12.11 5.05
CA GLU A 133 -4.15 -13.37 5.65
C GLU A 133 -3.62 -13.53 7.09
N PRO A 134 -3.91 -12.58 8.01
CA PRO A 134 -3.43 -12.67 9.39
C PRO A 134 -4.09 -13.85 10.12
N THR A 135 -3.33 -14.49 11.03
CA THR A 135 -3.87 -15.61 11.83
C THR A 135 -4.87 -15.14 12.90
N ALA A 136 -4.84 -13.87 13.27
CA ALA A 136 -5.76 -13.28 14.24
C ALA A 136 -7.16 -13.00 13.69
N PHE A 137 -7.33 -13.00 12.36
CA PHE A 137 -8.56 -12.71 11.64
C PHE A 137 -8.73 -13.66 10.46
N LYS A 138 -9.92 -13.66 9.84
CA LYS A 138 -10.13 -14.38 8.59
C LYS A 138 -9.31 -13.76 7.45
N PRO A 139 -8.86 -14.54 6.45
CA PRO A 139 -8.18 -14.02 5.28
C PRO A 139 -9.09 -13.06 4.49
N THR A 140 -8.53 -11.94 4.05
CA THR A 140 -9.23 -11.01 3.15
C THR A 140 -9.26 -11.59 1.74
N ARG A 141 -10.44 -11.61 1.13
CA ARG A 141 -10.69 -12.22 -0.17
C ARG A 141 -10.72 -11.19 -1.29
N ASN A 142 -10.23 -11.59 -2.45
CA ASN A 142 -10.26 -10.75 -3.64
C ASN A 142 -11.70 -10.69 -4.19
N PRO A 143 -12.28 -9.51 -4.43
CA PRO A 143 -13.66 -9.41 -4.92
C PRO A 143 -13.85 -9.91 -6.36
N TRP A 144 -12.77 -10.05 -7.16
CA TRP A 144 -12.82 -10.61 -8.51
C TRP A 144 -12.88 -12.15 -8.50
N ASP A 145 -12.27 -12.78 -7.49
CA ASP A 145 -12.32 -14.21 -7.25
C ASP A 145 -12.06 -14.45 -5.75
N THR A 146 -13.07 -14.87 -5.01
CA THR A 146 -13.01 -15.02 -3.55
C THR A 146 -12.08 -16.12 -3.05
N GLU A 147 -11.58 -16.97 -3.93
CA GLU A 147 -10.55 -17.98 -3.59
C GLU A 147 -9.12 -17.42 -3.72
N ARG A 148 -8.98 -16.18 -4.19
CA ARG A 148 -7.67 -15.54 -4.42
C ARG A 148 -7.34 -14.48 -3.39
N SER A 149 -6.04 -14.24 -3.26
CA SER A 149 -5.47 -13.20 -2.41
C SER A 149 -5.77 -11.80 -2.96
N THR A 150 -5.91 -10.84 -2.08
CA THR A 150 -5.95 -9.40 -2.41
C THR A 150 -4.55 -8.80 -2.61
N GLY A 151 -3.50 -9.61 -2.41
CA GLY A 151 -2.20 -9.04 -2.10
C GLY A 151 -2.20 -8.35 -0.73
N GLY A 152 -1.12 -7.66 -0.43
CA GLY A 152 -0.92 -7.00 0.86
C GLY A 152 0.22 -5.96 0.83
N SER A 153 0.33 -5.25 1.91
CA SER A 153 -0.35 -5.42 3.21
C SER A 153 -1.66 -4.63 3.33
N SER A 154 -2.06 -3.80 2.34
CA SER A 154 -3.32 -3.04 2.37
C SER A 154 -4.46 -3.76 1.62
N GLY A 155 -4.56 -5.10 1.75
CA GLY A 155 -5.52 -5.89 1.00
C GLY A 155 -6.98 -5.63 1.41
N GLY A 156 -7.23 -5.31 2.68
CA GLY A 156 -8.56 -4.88 3.12
C GLY A 156 -9.03 -3.60 2.42
N ALA A 157 -8.12 -2.63 2.24
CA ALA A 157 -8.42 -1.41 1.47
C ALA A 157 -8.67 -1.75 -0.01
N GLY A 158 -7.83 -2.61 -0.62
CA GLY A 158 -8.01 -3.06 -2.00
C GLY A 158 -9.35 -3.74 -2.24
N SER A 159 -9.73 -4.68 -1.36
CA SER A 159 -11.00 -5.41 -1.45
C SER A 159 -12.21 -4.49 -1.27
N ALA A 160 -12.18 -3.58 -0.28
CA ALA A 160 -13.29 -2.66 0.00
C ALA A 160 -13.52 -1.65 -1.14
N VAL A 161 -12.44 -1.11 -1.74
CA VAL A 161 -12.55 -0.13 -2.83
C VAL A 161 -12.95 -0.83 -4.14
N ALA A 162 -12.37 -1.97 -4.45
CA ALA A 162 -12.71 -2.73 -5.65
C ALA A 162 -14.15 -3.24 -5.64
N SER A 163 -14.65 -3.73 -4.49
CA SER A 163 -16.03 -4.17 -4.31
C SER A 163 -17.03 -3.00 -4.23
N ARG A 164 -16.54 -1.75 -4.24
CA ARG A 164 -17.33 -0.50 -4.15
C ARG A 164 -18.06 -0.30 -2.83
N ALA A 165 -17.69 -1.01 -1.78
CA ALA A 165 -18.23 -0.77 -0.44
C ALA A 165 -17.90 0.66 0.05
N VAL A 166 -16.70 1.15 -0.26
CA VAL A 166 -16.29 2.55 -0.10
C VAL A 166 -15.55 3.05 -1.34
N PRO A 167 -15.60 4.35 -1.65
CA PRO A 167 -14.94 4.89 -2.84
C PRO A 167 -13.41 5.00 -2.69
N ILE A 168 -12.92 5.24 -1.48
CA ILE A 168 -11.50 5.37 -1.13
C ILE A 168 -11.19 4.68 0.20
N ALA A 169 -9.95 4.25 0.36
CA ALA A 169 -9.47 3.73 1.65
C ALA A 169 -7.99 4.05 1.87
N HIS A 170 -7.62 4.33 3.12
CA HIS A 170 -6.22 4.53 3.51
C HIS A 170 -5.41 3.24 3.31
N ALA A 171 -4.17 3.40 2.87
CA ALA A 171 -3.19 2.36 2.67
C ALA A 171 -1.78 2.85 3.04
N SER A 172 -0.84 1.93 3.28
CA SER A 172 0.57 2.25 3.49
C SER A 172 1.47 1.30 2.71
N ASP A 173 2.70 1.73 2.36
CA ASP A 173 3.59 1.05 1.44
C ASP A 173 5.04 1.11 1.95
N GLY A 174 5.54 -0.01 2.49
CA GLY A 174 6.93 -0.16 2.92
C GLY A 174 7.77 -1.01 1.96
N GLY A 175 7.12 -1.71 1.03
CA GLY A 175 7.72 -2.57 0.01
C GLY A 175 6.73 -2.97 -1.08
N GLY A 176 5.79 -2.07 -1.43
CA GLY A 176 4.75 -2.29 -2.43
C GLY A 176 3.32 -2.35 -1.86
N SER A 177 3.14 -2.14 -0.57
CA SER A 177 1.85 -2.46 0.10
C SER A 177 0.67 -1.50 -0.20
N ILE A 178 0.84 -0.43 -0.96
CA ILE A 178 -0.23 0.30 -1.68
C ILE A 178 -0.42 -0.34 -3.05
N ARG A 179 0.67 -0.49 -3.80
CA ARG A 179 0.68 -0.81 -5.22
C ARG A 179 0.34 -2.27 -5.51
N ILE A 180 0.81 -3.23 -4.69
CA ILE A 180 0.48 -4.66 -4.82
C ILE A 180 -1.02 -4.91 -4.72
N PRO A 181 -1.73 -4.49 -3.64
CA PRO A 181 -3.17 -4.68 -3.57
C PRO A 181 -3.94 -3.84 -4.61
N ALA A 182 -3.43 -2.68 -5.03
CA ALA A 182 -4.01 -1.93 -6.14
C ALA A 182 -4.01 -2.77 -7.44
N ALA A 183 -2.88 -3.37 -7.79
CA ALA A 183 -2.74 -4.19 -8.99
C ALA A 183 -3.56 -5.49 -8.92
N ALA A 184 -3.59 -6.14 -7.75
CA ALA A 184 -4.29 -7.40 -7.55
C ALA A 184 -5.82 -7.25 -7.47
N CYS A 185 -6.32 -6.09 -7.02
CA CYS A 185 -7.76 -5.83 -6.84
C CYS A 185 -8.35 -4.90 -7.92
N GLY A 186 -7.55 -4.38 -8.84
CA GLY A 186 -8.09 -3.52 -9.90
C GLY A 186 -8.45 -2.10 -9.41
N THR A 187 -7.58 -1.49 -8.61
CA THR A 187 -7.73 -0.12 -8.10
C THR A 187 -6.50 0.73 -8.44
N VAL A 188 -6.61 2.03 -8.27
CA VAL A 188 -5.49 2.98 -8.36
C VAL A 188 -4.80 3.09 -7.02
N GLY A 189 -3.46 3.01 -7.00
CA GLY A 189 -2.69 3.16 -5.79
C GLY A 189 -1.39 3.93 -6.02
N LEU A 190 -1.27 5.13 -5.48
CA LEU A 190 -0.06 5.94 -5.55
C LEU A 190 0.78 5.80 -4.28
N LYS A 191 2.03 5.36 -4.42
CA LYS A 191 3.07 5.55 -3.42
C LYS A 191 3.73 6.91 -3.67
N PRO A 192 3.59 7.90 -2.77
CA PRO A 192 4.19 9.20 -3.00
C PRO A 192 5.71 9.20 -2.83
N THR A 193 6.33 10.30 -3.15
CA THR A 193 7.74 10.57 -2.85
C THR A 193 8.00 10.47 -1.35
N ARG A 194 9.16 9.95 -0.99
CA ARG A 194 9.63 9.94 0.40
C ARG A 194 9.61 11.36 0.99
N GLY A 195 8.97 11.50 2.16
CA GLY A 195 8.88 12.78 2.87
C GLY A 195 7.68 13.64 2.52
N ARG A 196 6.79 13.21 1.60
CA ARG A 196 5.57 13.96 1.28
C ARG A 196 4.49 13.87 2.38
N ILE A 197 4.47 12.80 3.16
CA ILE A 197 3.47 12.56 4.20
C ILE A 197 4.17 12.25 5.51
N SER A 198 3.86 13.01 6.55
CA SER A 198 4.43 12.88 7.90
C SER A 198 3.87 11.68 8.66
N PHE A 199 4.70 11.06 9.49
CA PHE A 199 4.32 10.07 10.51
C PHE A 199 4.18 10.65 11.92
N SER A 200 4.09 11.99 12.03
CA SER A 200 3.93 12.72 13.29
C SER A 200 2.67 12.26 14.06
N PRO A 201 2.67 12.31 15.40
CA PRO A 201 3.78 12.75 16.26
C PRO A 201 4.77 11.63 16.64
N SER A 202 4.51 10.38 16.25
CA SER A 202 5.24 9.23 16.82
C SER A 202 6.61 9.00 16.17
N HIS A 203 6.75 9.28 14.88
CA HIS A 203 7.96 8.99 14.11
C HIS A 203 8.26 10.10 13.11
N GLY A 204 9.53 10.36 12.83
CA GLY A 204 9.96 11.17 11.69
C GLY A 204 9.95 10.36 10.39
N ASP A 205 10.39 9.09 10.46
CA ASP A 205 10.28 8.12 9.37
C ASP A 205 9.99 6.71 9.90
N LYS A 206 9.66 5.79 9.01
CA LYS A 206 9.48 4.37 9.32
C LYS A 206 10.33 3.52 8.39
N TRP A 207 10.89 2.44 8.95
CA TRP A 207 11.79 1.53 8.27
C TRP A 207 12.97 2.25 7.58
N GLY A 208 13.49 3.32 8.21
CA GLY A 208 14.57 4.13 7.67
C GLY A 208 14.18 4.85 6.38
N GLY A 209 12.96 5.36 6.27
CA GLY A 209 12.44 6.10 5.14
C GLY A 209 11.91 5.22 4.01
N LEU A 210 11.72 3.92 4.21
CA LEU A 210 11.15 3.03 3.19
C LEU A 210 9.61 3.06 3.19
N THR A 211 8.96 3.39 4.33
CA THR A 211 7.50 3.37 4.45
C THR A 211 6.87 4.69 4.02
N HIS A 212 5.75 4.60 3.31
CA HIS A 212 4.93 5.71 2.82
C HIS A 212 3.47 5.46 3.15
N SER A 213 2.70 6.53 3.40
CA SER A 213 1.24 6.46 3.52
C SER A 213 0.56 7.00 2.27
N GLY A 214 -0.69 6.61 2.07
CA GLY A 214 -1.50 7.07 0.95
C GLY A 214 -2.89 6.44 0.95
N ILE A 215 -3.48 6.30 -0.24
CA ILE A 215 -4.80 5.70 -0.42
C ILE A 215 -4.83 4.69 -1.57
N LEU A 216 -5.88 3.89 -1.58
CA LEU A 216 -6.43 3.23 -2.76
C LEU A 216 -7.73 3.92 -3.15
N SER A 217 -7.93 4.10 -4.45
CA SER A 217 -9.09 4.75 -5.05
C SER A 217 -9.53 4.03 -6.32
N ARG A 218 -10.68 4.43 -6.89
CA ARG A 218 -11.12 3.90 -8.19
C ARG A 218 -10.64 4.76 -9.36
N THR A 219 -10.34 6.03 -9.13
CA THR A 219 -9.99 7.00 -10.17
C THR A 219 -8.69 7.74 -9.85
N VAL A 220 -8.04 8.23 -10.89
CA VAL A 220 -6.88 9.11 -10.75
C VAL A 220 -7.30 10.45 -10.13
N ARG A 221 -8.52 10.91 -10.40
CA ARG A 221 -9.10 12.13 -9.82
C ARG A 221 -9.16 12.04 -8.29
N ASP A 222 -9.72 10.97 -7.72
CA ASP A 222 -9.76 10.76 -6.28
C ASP A 222 -8.36 10.76 -5.65
N THR A 223 -7.41 10.11 -6.33
CA THR A 223 -6.00 10.10 -5.92
C THR A 223 -5.44 11.51 -5.87
N ALA A 224 -5.57 12.30 -6.95
CA ALA A 224 -5.04 13.67 -7.02
C ALA A 224 -5.60 14.57 -5.90
N PHE A 225 -6.91 14.53 -5.70
CA PHE A 225 -7.59 15.35 -4.68
C PHE A 225 -7.17 14.96 -3.25
N MET A 226 -7.08 13.64 -2.94
CA MET A 226 -6.72 13.22 -1.59
C MET A 226 -5.24 13.51 -1.28
N TYR A 227 -4.32 13.25 -2.22
CA TYR A 227 -2.91 13.54 -1.98
C TYR A 227 -2.63 15.04 -1.87
N ASN A 228 -3.43 15.89 -2.52
CA ASN A 228 -3.38 17.35 -2.32
C ASN A 228 -3.67 17.74 -0.86
N GLU A 229 -4.51 16.99 -0.14
CA GLU A 229 -4.78 17.19 1.30
C GLU A 229 -3.77 16.51 2.22
N LEU A 230 -3.19 15.39 1.78
CA LEU A 230 -2.27 14.60 2.60
C LEU A 230 -0.85 15.17 2.61
N PHE A 231 -0.39 15.77 1.51
CA PHE A 231 0.97 16.28 1.41
C PHE A 231 1.19 17.44 2.39
N SER A 232 2.16 17.25 3.27
CA SER A 232 2.58 18.25 4.24
C SER A 232 3.83 17.80 4.97
N GLN A 233 4.52 18.77 5.49
CA GLN A 233 5.60 18.61 6.44
C GLN A 233 5.15 19.04 7.82
N GLU A 234 5.55 18.28 8.81
CA GLU A 234 5.40 18.63 10.22
C GLU A 234 6.76 19.05 10.79
N ILE A 235 6.74 19.86 11.84
CA ILE A 235 7.98 20.27 12.51
C ILE A 235 8.72 19.04 13.03
N GLY A 236 9.99 18.88 12.63
CA GLY A 236 10.83 17.74 13.03
C GLY A 236 10.84 16.57 12.05
N ASP A 237 10.12 16.64 10.93
CA ASP A 237 10.23 15.63 9.89
C ASP A 237 11.64 15.63 9.27
N PRO A 238 12.26 14.45 9.01
CA PRO A 238 13.64 14.35 8.55
C PRO A 238 13.84 14.65 7.08
N TYR A 239 12.76 14.71 6.28
CA TYR A 239 12.81 14.97 4.84
C TYR A 239 12.04 16.25 4.52
N SER A 240 12.63 17.10 3.67
CA SER A 240 11.98 18.31 3.17
C SER A 240 11.76 18.18 1.66
N VAL A 241 10.49 18.03 1.26
CA VAL A 241 10.09 17.94 -0.15
C VAL A 241 9.00 18.98 -0.39
N HIS A 242 9.37 20.06 -1.09
CA HIS A 242 8.44 21.16 -1.36
C HIS A 242 7.23 20.68 -2.19
N TYR A 243 6.05 21.19 -1.86
CA TYR A 243 4.81 20.93 -2.58
C TYR A 243 3.92 22.18 -2.61
N ASP A 244 3.53 22.57 -3.80
CA ASP A 244 2.55 23.64 -4.01
C ASP A 244 1.14 23.04 -4.05
N LYS A 245 0.29 23.42 -3.10
CA LYS A 245 -1.08 22.91 -3.00
C LYS A 245 -1.86 23.22 -4.28
N GLY A 246 -2.55 22.21 -4.82
CA GLY A 246 -3.28 22.29 -6.07
C GLY A 246 -2.55 21.73 -7.30
N THR A 247 -1.24 21.52 -7.22
CA THR A 247 -0.44 21.04 -8.36
C THR A 247 -0.97 19.73 -8.93
N LEU A 248 -1.33 18.76 -8.06
CA LEU A 248 -1.85 17.46 -8.53
C LEU A 248 -3.24 17.57 -9.17
N ILE A 249 -4.09 18.46 -8.65
CA ILE A 249 -5.42 18.70 -9.23
C ILE A 249 -5.26 19.33 -10.63
N ASN A 250 -4.37 20.32 -10.74
CA ASN A 250 -4.09 20.97 -12.02
C ASN A 250 -3.43 20.03 -13.04
N ALA A 251 -2.75 18.96 -12.58
CA ALA A 251 -2.11 17.98 -13.44
C ALA A 251 -3.11 17.10 -14.22
N LEU A 252 -4.33 16.92 -13.72
CA LEU A 252 -5.35 16.05 -14.33
C LEU A 252 -5.69 16.37 -15.81
N ASP A 253 -5.44 17.61 -16.25
CA ASP A 253 -5.78 18.10 -17.59
C ASP A 253 -4.61 18.73 -18.35
N LYS A 254 -3.35 18.53 -17.89
CA LYS A 254 -2.16 19.12 -18.56
C LYS A 254 -1.90 18.53 -19.93
N ASN A 255 -2.11 17.24 -20.12
CA ASN A 255 -1.94 16.51 -21.39
C ASN A 255 -0.55 16.70 -22.03
N LYS A 256 0.51 16.80 -21.22
CA LYS A 256 1.89 16.92 -21.70
C LYS A 256 2.34 15.63 -22.39
N LYS A 257 3.35 15.74 -23.27
CA LYS A 257 4.04 14.58 -23.83
C LYS A 257 5.32 14.31 -23.06
N TYR A 258 5.61 13.03 -22.86
CA TYR A 258 6.67 12.54 -22.01
C TYR A 258 7.55 11.55 -22.75
N LYS A 259 8.80 11.43 -22.29
CA LYS A 259 9.68 10.32 -22.64
C LYS A 259 9.52 9.23 -21.60
N ILE A 260 9.06 8.05 -22.04
CA ILE A 260 8.66 6.95 -21.17
C ILE A 260 9.51 5.72 -21.47
N GLY A 261 10.20 5.22 -20.45
CA GLY A 261 10.83 3.90 -20.52
C GLY A 261 9.83 2.80 -20.12
N PHE A 262 9.99 1.58 -20.64
CA PHE A 262 9.31 0.42 -20.07
C PHE A 262 10.26 -0.77 -19.90
N ASN A 263 10.07 -1.54 -18.82
CA ASN A 263 10.87 -2.73 -18.51
C ASN A 263 9.94 -3.90 -18.16
N THR A 264 10.17 -5.07 -18.77
CA THR A 264 9.37 -6.28 -18.55
C THR A 264 10.08 -7.32 -17.68
N ASP A 265 11.31 -7.07 -17.29
CA ASP A 265 12.16 -7.99 -16.54
C ASP A 265 12.34 -7.56 -15.07
N THR A 266 12.82 -8.50 -14.25
CA THR A 266 13.22 -8.25 -12.85
C THR A 266 14.67 -8.65 -12.62
N ARG A 267 15.29 -8.10 -11.58
CA ARG A 267 16.65 -8.48 -11.11
C ARG A 267 16.61 -9.39 -9.88
N ILE A 268 15.43 -9.76 -9.41
CA ILE A 268 15.24 -10.87 -8.48
C ILE A 268 15.17 -12.16 -9.31
N PRO A 269 15.79 -13.27 -8.89
CA PRO A 269 15.79 -14.53 -9.67
C PRO A 269 14.44 -15.27 -9.56
N VAL A 270 13.38 -14.65 -10.10
CA VAL A 270 12.01 -15.18 -10.19
C VAL A 270 11.45 -14.93 -11.58
N SER A 271 10.44 -15.69 -11.97
CA SER A 271 9.81 -15.56 -13.28
C SER A 271 8.71 -14.49 -13.24
N ILE A 272 8.66 -13.67 -14.28
CA ILE A 272 7.53 -12.79 -14.61
C ILE A 272 6.68 -13.52 -15.67
N SER A 273 5.39 -13.67 -15.43
CA SER A 273 4.48 -14.31 -16.38
C SER A 273 4.36 -13.50 -17.68
N ASP A 274 4.02 -14.20 -18.77
CA ASP A 274 3.79 -13.52 -20.04
C ASP A 274 2.63 -12.53 -19.97
N GLU A 275 1.59 -12.84 -19.16
CA GLU A 275 0.49 -11.91 -18.92
C GLU A 275 0.98 -10.60 -18.24
N ALA A 276 1.88 -10.68 -17.26
CA ALA A 276 2.43 -9.50 -16.61
C ALA A 276 3.34 -8.68 -17.54
N LYS A 277 4.13 -9.35 -18.39
CA LYS A 277 4.90 -8.68 -19.45
C LYS A 277 3.98 -8.02 -20.48
N ASN A 278 2.90 -8.69 -20.86
CA ASN A 278 1.90 -8.15 -21.80
C ASN A 278 1.15 -6.96 -21.21
N ALA A 279 0.86 -6.96 -19.90
CA ALA A 279 0.28 -5.80 -19.22
C ALA A 279 1.19 -4.55 -19.30
N VAL A 280 2.51 -4.73 -19.16
CA VAL A 280 3.48 -3.63 -19.35
C VAL A 280 3.47 -3.15 -20.81
N ARG A 281 3.58 -4.06 -21.79
CA ARG A 281 3.57 -3.70 -23.22
C ARG A 281 2.26 -3.04 -23.64
N PHE A 282 1.13 -3.48 -23.09
CA PHE A 282 -0.18 -2.87 -23.32
C PHE A 282 -0.19 -1.40 -22.87
N ASN A 283 0.34 -1.09 -21.71
CA ASN A 283 0.44 0.29 -21.22
C ASN A 283 1.45 1.12 -22.04
N ALA A 284 2.58 0.55 -22.42
CA ALA A 284 3.55 1.18 -23.31
C ALA A 284 2.87 1.56 -24.64
N LYS A 285 2.05 0.66 -25.20
CA LYS A 285 1.31 0.91 -26.44
C LYS A 285 0.27 2.02 -26.29
N ILE A 286 -0.48 2.07 -25.17
CA ILE A 286 -1.40 3.19 -24.89
C ILE A 286 -0.62 4.51 -24.89
N CYS A 287 0.56 4.56 -24.26
CA CYS A 287 1.39 5.76 -24.23
C CYS A 287 1.87 6.18 -25.64
N GLU A 288 2.29 5.22 -26.47
CA GLU A 288 2.64 5.50 -27.89
C GLU A 288 1.45 6.09 -28.65
N ASP A 289 0.26 5.48 -28.53
CA ASP A 289 -0.97 5.92 -29.20
C ASP A 289 -1.42 7.32 -28.73
N LEU A 290 -1.10 7.67 -27.49
CA LEU A 290 -1.27 9.02 -26.95
C LEU A 290 -0.20 10.01 -27.45
N GLY A 291 0.83 9.55 -28.18
CA GLY A 291 1.87 10.38 -28.77
C GLY A 291 3.03 10.72 -27.81
N HIS A 292 3.27 9.88 -26.80
CA HIS A 292 4.49 9.92 -25.99
C HIS A 292 5.66 9.26 -26.74
N GLU A 293 6.91 9.63 -26.40
CA GLU A 293 8.11 8.91 -26.82
C GLU A 293 8.27 7.69 -25.90
N VAL A 294 8.23 6.46 -26.46
CA VAL A 294 8.26 5.22 -25.66
C VAL A 294 9.37 4.30 -26.15
N GLU A 295 10.23 3.82 -25.23
CA GLU A 295 11.29 2.88 -25.57
C GLU A 295 11.50 1.83 -24.44
N GLU A 296 11.97 0.65 -24.83
CA GLU A 296 12.32 -0.39 -23.86
C GLU A 296 13.63 -0.02 -23.16
N VAL A 297 13.63 -0.08 -21.82
CA VAL A 297 14.78 0.23 -20.98
C VAL A 297 15.15 -0.97 -20.12
N LYS A 298 16.44 -1.22 -19.97
CA LYS A 298 16.97 -2.24 -19.09
C LYS A 298 17.50 -1.59 -17.81
N ILE A 299 16.91 -1.97 -16.66
CA ILE A 299 17.32 -1.44 -15.35
C ILE A 299 18.14 -2.50 -14.64
N GLU A 300 19.42 -2.21 -14.41
CA GLU A 300 20.37 -3.14 -13.78
C GLU A 300 20.64 -2.76 -12.32
N TYR A 301 20.51 -3.73 -11.42
CA TYR A 301 20.91 -3.65 -10.02
C TYR A 301 21.06 -5.05 -9.41
N ASP A 302 21.78 -5.17 -8.30
CA ASP A 302 21.89 -6.45 -7.59
C ASP A 302 20.65 -6.67 -6.70
N GLY A 303 19.66 -7.43 -7.23
CA GLY A 303 18.40 -7.71 -6.55
C GLY A 303 18.55 -8.55 -5.29
N LEU A 304 19.51 -9.49 -5.26
CA LEU A 304 19.77 -10.29 -4.05
C LEU A 304 20.45 -9.45 -2.97
N LEU A 305 21.36 -8.56 -3.35
CA LEU A 305 21.99 -7.62 -2.43
C LEU A 305 20.94 -6.67 -1.84
N LEU A 306 20.04 -6.14 -2.68
CA LEU A 306 18.91 -5.33 -2.25
C LEU A 306 18.03 -6.06 -1.24
N SER A 307 17.65 -7.30 -1.53
CA SER A 307 16.81 -8.13 -0.65
C SER A 307 17.46 -8.37 0.70
N ARG A 308 18.78 -8.66 0.74
CA ARG A 308 19.52 -8.83 1.99
C ARG A 308 19.54 -7.56 2.84
N ALA A 309 19.82 -6.42 2.22
CA ALA A 309 19.82 -5.14 2.91
C ALA A 309 18.42 -4.80 3.47
N PHE A 310 17.38 -5.07 2.70
CA PHE A 310 15.99 -4.87 3.12
C PHE A 310 15.61 -5.72 4.34
N VAL A 311 15.94 -7.02 4.34
CA VAL A 311 15.66 -7.91 5.49
C VAL A 311 16.36 -7.43 6.77
N ILE A 312 17.60 -6.94 6.67
CA ILE A 312 18.33 -6.42 7.83
C ILE A 312 17.64 -5.16 8.37
N ILE A 313 17.25 -4.23 7.50
CA ILE A 313 16.57 -3.00 7.88
C ILE A 313 15.23 -3.33 8.55
N ILE A 314 14.38 -4.13 7.90
CA ILE A 314 13.05 -4.49 8.44
C ILE A 314 13.19 -5.20 9.79
N SER A 315 14.05 -6.21 9.89
CA SER A 315 14.22 -6.96 11.14
C SER A 315 14.65 -6.05 12.30
N SER A 316 15.54 -5.10 12.04
CA SER A 316 15.99 -4.13 13.05
C SER A 316 14.84 -3.23 13.51
N HIS A 317 14.02 -2.73 12.57
CA HIS A 317 12.86 -1.91 12.89
C HIS A 317 11.73 -2.70 13.57
N VAL A 318 11.50 -3.96 13.17
CA VAL A 318 10.51 -4.83 13.83
C VAL A 318 10.92 -5.12 15.27
N SER A 319 12.21 -5.35 15.53
CA SER A 319 12.69 -5.53 16.89
C SER A 319 12.49 -4.27 17.74
N GLN A 320 12.75 -3.08 17.22
CA GLN A 320 12.48 -1.82 17.91
C GLN A 320 10.97 -1.59 18.11
N MET A 321 10.15 -1.88 17.11
CA MET A 321 8.68 -1.82 17.22
C MET A 321 8.17 -2.68 18.39
N PHE A 322 8.69 -3.90 18.60
CA PHE A 322 8.29 -4.71 19.73
C PHE A 322 8.71 -4.13 21.09
N ASN A 323 9.79 -3.35 21.17
CA ASN A 323 10.10 -2.58 22.39
C ASN A 323 9.05 -1.49 22.63
N GLU A 324 8.68 -0.70 21.61
CA GLU A 324 7.64 0.32 21.72
C GLU A 324 6.26 -0.29 22.08
N LEU A 325 5.91 -1.41 21.46
CA LEU A 325 4.67 -2.13 21.76
C LEU A 325 4.68 -2.72 23.18
N LYS A 326 5.83 -3.16 23.70
CA LYS A 326 5.96 -3.58 25.09
C LYS A 326 5.63 -2.43 26.03
N ASP A 327 6.11 -1.22 25.75
CA ASP A 327 5.83 -0.04 26.58
C ASP A 327 4.36 0.37 26.49
N LEU A 328 3.76 0.29 25.29
CA LEU A 328 2.34 0.57 25.06
C LEU A 328 1.43 -0.43 25.80
N VAL A 329 1.75 -1.73 25.73
CA VAL A 329 0.92 -2.83 26.28
C VAL A 329 1.25 -3.10 27.77
N GLY A 330 2.42 -2.65 28.27
CA GLY A 330 2.92 -2.89 29.64
C GLY A 330 3.57 -4.26 29.83
N ARG A 331 3.73 -5.08 28.78
CA ARG A 331 4.37 -6.40 28.82
C ARG A 331 4.88 -6.84 27.45
N THR A 332 5.75 -7.84 27.42
CA THR A 332 6.13 -8.52 26.18
C THR A 332 5.00 -9.41 25.65
N TYR A 333 5.01 -9.68 24.33
CA TYR A 333 4.06 -10.63 23.71
C TYR A 333 4.28 -12.07 24.19
N LYS A 334 3.23 -12.88 24.16
CA LYS A 334 3.29 -14.35 24.30
C LYS A 334 3.39 -14.99 22.94
N LYS A 335 4.03 -16.16 22.84
CA LYS A 335 4.24 -16.89 21.56
C LYS A 335 2.97 -17.03 20.72
N ARG A 336 1.79 -17.26 21.34
CA ARG A 336 0.51 -17.45 20.67
C ARG A 336 -0.18 -16.15 20.21
N GLU A 337 0.32 -14.99 20.64
CA GLU A 337 -0.28 -13.68 20.34
C GLU A 337 0.31 -13.05 19.10
N VAL A 338 1.47 -13.54 18.63
CA VAL A 338 2.25 -13.01 17.53
C VAL A 338 2.65 -14.13 16.58
N GLU A 339 2.52 -13.88 15.30
CA GLU A 339 2.81 -14.85 14.23
C GLU A 339 4.28 -15.27 14.19
N ASN A 340 4.54 -16.46 13.63
CA ASN A 340 5.89 -17.02 13.51
C ASN A 340 6.82 -16.07 12.74
N ALA A 341 6.38 -15.53 11.60
CA ALA A 341 7.17 -14.61 10.78
C ALA A 341 7.55 -13.34 11.55
N SER A 342 6.61 -12.70 12.25
CA SER A 342 6.85 -11.49 13.04
C SER A 342 7.86 -11.75 14.16
N ARG A 343 7.75 -12.90 14.85
CA ARG A 343 8.70 -13.32 15.89
C ARG A 343 10.10 -13.58 15.31
N MET A 344 10.17 -14.13 14.10
CA MET A 344 11.45 -14.35 13.43
C MET A 344 12.13 -13.04 13.04
N PHE A 345 11.39 -12.05 12.53
CA PHE A 345 11.94 -10.71 12.28
C PHE A 345 12.44 -10.03 13.57
N ASP A 346 11.68 -10.12 14.67
CA ASP A 346 12.14 -9.62 15.99
C ASP A 346 13.43 -10.32 16.42
N TYR A 347 13.49 -11.65 16.29
CA TYR A 347 14.66 -12.43 16.66
C TYR A 347 15.90 -12.09 15.81
N LEU A 348 15.73 -11.95 14.51
CA LEU A 348 16.81 -11.52 13.60
C LEU A 348 17.30 -10.11 13.92
N GLY A 349 16.37 -9.18 14.16
CA GLY A 349 16.72 -7.80 14.51
C GLY A 349 17.58 -7.69 15.76
N LYS A 350 17.30 -8.51 16.78
CA LYS A 350 18.13 -8.63 17.99
C LYS A 350 19.50 -9.28 17.74
N SER A 351 19.65 -10.01 16.64
CA SER A 351 20.88 -10.72 16.31
C SER A 351 21.85 -9.87 15.48
N PHE A 352 21.37 -8.87 14.75
CA PHE A 352 22.19 -7.99 13.93
C PHE A 352 22.92 -6.93 14.78
N ARG A 353 24.10 -6.49 14.28
CA ARG A 353 24.89 -5.41 14.87
C ARG A 353 24.52 -4.07 14.26
N GLY A 354 24.80 -2.96 14.94
CA GLY A 354 24.66 -1.62 14.35
C GLY A 354 25.41 -1.44 13.03
N SER A 355 26.58 -2.09 12.88
CA SER A 355 27.34 -2.11 11.62
C SER A 355 26.61 -2.82 10.48
N ASP A 356 25.84 -3.89 10.76
CA ASP A 356 25.03 -4.57 9.74
C ASP A 356 23.91 -3.65 9.24
N TYR A 357 23.24 -2.95 10.16
CA TYR A 357 22.23 -1.96 9.80
C TYR A 357 22.81 -0.80 8.97
N THR A 358 23.95 -0.25 9.39
CA THR A 358 24.61 0.83 8.64
C THR A 358 25.05 0.38 7.24
N TRP A 359 25.60 -0.84 7.13
CA TRP A 359 25.93 -1.45 5.85
C TRP A 359 24.67 -1.57 4.95
N ALA A 360 23.56 -2.06 5.49
CA ALA A 360 22.31 -2.20 4.75
C ALA A 360 21.78 -0.85 4.27
N ARG A 361 21.85 0.19 5.11
CA ARG A 361 21.48 1.57 4.75
C ARG A 361 22.31 2.11 3.60
N TYR A 362 23.65 1.97 3.65
CA TYR A 362 24.53 2.41 2.57
C TYR A 362 24.30 1.60 1.28
N THR A 363 24.05 0.30 1.41
CA THR A 363 23.77 -0.58 0.26
C THR A 363 22.55 -0.11 -0.50
N ILE A 364 21.41 0.12 0.18
CA ILE A 364 20.18 0.60 -0.49
C ILE A 364 20.36 1.99 -1.10
N GLN A 365 21.16 2.88 -0.48
CA GLN A 365 21.45 4.19 -1.04
C GLN A 365 22.30 4.11 -2.30
N LYS A 366 23.28 3.18 -2.35
CA LYS A 366 24.08 2.92 -3.55
C LYS A 366 23.19 2.41 -4.69
N ILE A 367 22.38 1.37 -4.45
CA ILE A 367 21.44 0.82 -5.44
C ILE A 367 20.46 1.91 -5.92
N SER A 368 19.94 2.73 -5.00
CA SER A 368 19.10 3.86 -5.34
C SER A 368 19.73 4.80 -6.37
N ARG A 369 21.00 5.18 -6.16
CA ARG A 369 21.73 6.05 -7.10
C ARG A 369 21.94 5.38 -8.46
N GLU A 370 22.32 4.11 -8.47
CA GLU A 370 22.54 3.33 -9.69
C GLU A 370 21.27 3.26 -10.54
N VAL A 371 20.12 2.95 -9.92
CA VAL A 371 18.81 2.87 -10.59
C VAL A 371 18.36 4.25 -11.08
N MET A 372 18.44 5.28 -10.24
CA MET A 372 17.99 6.63 -10.61
C MET A 372 18.83 7.23 -11.73
N GLN A 373 20.14 6.94 -11.80
CA GLN A 373 21.01 7.37 -12.91
C GLN A 373 20.60 6.71 -14.23
N GLN A 374 20.24 5.42 -14.22
CA GLN A 374 19.81 4.70 -15.42
C GLN A 374 18.44 5.16 -15.94
N THR A 375 17.58 5.68 -15.06
CA THR A 375 16.23 6.13 -15.40
C THR A 375 16.10 7.65 -15.53
N ASN A 376 17.20 8.40 -15.38
CA ASN A 376 17.18 9.87 -15.33
C ASN A 376 16.72 10.54 -16.64
N ASP A 377 16.95 9.88 -17.78
CA ASP A 377 16.59 10.40 -19.10
C ASP A 377 15.11 10.22 -19.42
N TYR A 378 14.37 9.49 -18.58
CA TYR A 378 12.92 9.26 -18.71
C TYR A 378 12.15 10.13 -17.73
N ASP A 379 10.98 10.62 -18.16
CA ASP A 379 10.03 11.29 -17.28
C ASP A 379 9.30 10.26 -16.40
N ALA A 380 9.02 9.06 -16.98
CA ALA A 380 8.42 7.95 -16.26
C ALA A 380 8.90 6.60 -16.80
N VAL A 381 8.82 5.55 -15.97
CA VAL A 381 9.15 4.17 -16.35
C VAL A 381 8.01 3.24 -15.95
N ILE A 382 7.52 2.45 -16.93
CA ILE A 382 6.48 1.43 -16.73
C ILE A 382 7.14 0.09 -16.45
N MET A 383 6.69 -0.62 -15.39
CA MET A 383 7.23 -1.93 -15.04
C MET A 383 6.19 -2.81 -14.32
N PRO A 384 6.40 -4.14 -14.24
CA PRO A 384 5.54 -5.00 -13.46
C PRO A 384 5.57 -4.57 -11.98
N ILE A 385 4.42 -4.64 -11.29
CA ILE A 385 4.35 -4.54 -9.83
C ILE A 385 4.15 -5.92 -9.21
N ILE A 386 3.41 -6.80 -9.89
CA ILE A 386 3.21 -8.19 -9.53
C ILE A 386 3.62 -9.09 -10.71
N SER A 387 4.15 -10.26 -10.39
CA SER A 387 4.71 -11.19 -11.39
C SER A 387 3.65 -11.94 -12.19
N GLN A 388 2.44 -12.03 -11.68
CA GLN A 388 1.27 -12.70 -12.28
C GLN A 388 -0.02 -12.20 -11.61
N SER A 389 -1.19 -12.60 -12.11
CA SER A 389 -2.47 -12.32 -11.46
C SER A 389 -2.52 -12.91 -10.04
N ALA A 390 -3.41 -12.37 -9.20
CA ALA A 390 -3.50 -12.74 -7.78
C ALA A 390 -3.54 -14.27 -7.57
N PRO A 391 -2.64 -14.85 -6.74
CA PRO A 391 -2.58 -16.28 -6.47
C PRO A 391 -3.71 -16.71 -5.52
N LEU A 392 -3.90 -18.01 -5.34
CA LEU A 392 -4.88 -18.54 -4.40
C LEU A 392 -4.51 -18.18 -2.96
N LEU A 393 -5.53 -18.09 -2.10
CA LEU A 393 -5.34 -17.91 -0.67
C LEU A 393 -4.42 -19.01 -0.12
N GLY A 394 -3.48 -18.61 0.74
CA GLY A 394 -2.48 -19.49 1.33
C GLY A 394 -1.18 -19.62 0.54
N GLU A 395 -1.15 -19.35 -0.77
CA GLU A 395 0.08 -19.50 -1.58
C GLU A 395 1.15 -18.47 -1.24
N LEU A 396 0.75 -17.28 -0.78
CA LEU A 396 1.68 -16.23 -0.33
C LEU A 396 2.07 -16.35 1.16
N ARG A 397 1.51 -17.31 1.87
CA ARG A 397 1.87 -17.55 3.27
C ARG A 397 3.16 -18.35 3.38
N PRO A 398 3.96 -18.17 4.45
CA PRO A 398 5.11 -19.01 4.71
C PRO A 398 4.72 -20.50 4.76
N LYS A 399 5.53 -21.36 4.14
CA LYS A 399 5.32 -22.82 4.20
C LYS A 399 5.48 -23.30 5.64
N LYS A 400 4.69 -24.29 6.06
CA LYS A 400 4.79 -24.89 7.41
C LYS A 400 6.21 -25.38 7.74
N SER A 401 6.97 -25.88 6.75
CA SER A 401 8.36 -26.25 6.91
C SER A 401 9.26 -25.08 7.28
N ALA A 402 9.03 -23.90 6.70
CA ALA A 402 9.77 -22.69 7.05
C ALA A 402 9.42 -22.21 8.47
N GLU A 403 8.15 -22.27 8.86
CA GLU A 403 7.74 -21.96 10.24
C GLU A 403 8.39 -22.88 11.28
N LEU A 404 8.50 -24.20 10.97
CA LEU A 404 9.18 -25.16 11.84
C LEU A 404 10.68 -24.84 11.96
N ILE A 405 11.35 -24.51 10.86
CA ILE A 405 12.76 -24.09 10.86
C ILE A 405 12.93 -22.83 11.70
N ASN A 406 12.07 -21.84 11.52
CA ASN A 406 12.10 -20.61 12.32
C ASN A 406 11.97 -20.90 13.83
N ASP A 407 11.03 -21.78 14.22
CA ASP A 407 10.84 -22.16 15.63
C ASP A 407 12.08 -22.88 16.20
N ILE A 408 12.73 -23.74 15.41
CA ILE A 408 13.99 -24.40 15.81
C ILE A 408 15.10 -23.36 16.00
N VAL A 409 15.30 -22.46 15.04
CA VAL A 409 16.32 -21.38 15.10
C VAL A 409 16.13 -20.51 16.33
N MET A 410 14.90 -20.10 16.63
CA MET A 410 14.58 -19.28 17.81
C MET A 410 14.75 -20.05 19.12
N THR A 411 14.33 -21.33 19.17
CA THR A 411 14.39 -22.17 20.38
C THR A 411 15.81 -22.50 20.75
N LEU A 412 16.63 -22.87 19.78
CA LEU A 412 18.05 -23.20 19.98
C LEU A 412 18.94 -21.93 20.07
N ARG A 413 18.36 -20.75 19.99
CA ARG A 413 19.06 -19.46 20.08
C ARG A 413 20.21 -19.31 19.06
N LEU A 414 20.00 -19.79 17.83
CA LEU A 414 21.01 -19.79 16.77
C LEU A 414 21.25 -18.41 16.12
N GLY A 415 20.76 -17.33 16.73
CA GLY A 415 20.92 -15.95 16.22
C GLY A 415 22.38 -15.50 16.01
N SER A 416 23.31 -16.06 16.80
CA SER A 416 24.74 -15.80 16.62
C SER A 416 25.29 -16.24 15.26
N LEU A 417 24.67 -17.23 14.61
CA LEU A 417 25.05 -17.67 13.26
C LEU A 417 24.80 -16.59 12.19
N PHE A 418 23.77 -15.75 12.39
CA PHE A 418 23.49 -14.63 11.48
C PHE A 418 24.48 -13.47 11.61
N ARG A 419 25.36 -13.48 12.61
CA ARG A 419 26.51 -12.57 12.71
C ARG A 419 27.66 -12.95 11.76
N ASN A 420 27.70 -14.23 11.32
CA ASN A 420 28.61 -14.67 10.29
C ASN A 420 28.05 -14.27 8.93
N HIS A 421 28.71 -13.33 8.24
CA HIS A 421 28.26 -12.75 6.98
C HIS A 421 28.04 -13.83 5.90
N SER A 422 28.93 -14.81 5.78
CA SER A 422 28.83 -15.88 4.77
C SER A 422 27.61 -16.78 4.97
N ILE A 423 27.33 -17.17 6.21
CA ILE A 423 26.14 -17.99 6.55
C ILE A 423 24.87 -17.20 6.32
N ARG A 424 24.82 -15.99 6.84
CA ARG A 424 23.69 -15.05 6.68
C ARG A 424 23.35 -14.83 5.22
N ASP A 425 24.34 -14.45 4.42
CA ASP A 425 24.14 -14.08 3.03
C ASP A 425 23.69 -15.29 2.19
N LYS A 426 24.24 -16.47 2.42
CA LYS A 426 23.76 -17.72 1.77
C LYS A 426 22.30 -18.02 2.10
N LEU A 427 21.91 -17.87 3.39
CA LEU A 427 20.54 -18.13 3.82
C LEU A 427 19.56 -17.12 3.24
N LEU A 428 19.87 -15.81 3.35
CA LEU A 428 19.01 -14.76 2.84
C LEU A 428 18.87 -14.80 1.33
N ASN A 429 19.94 -15.09 0.58
CA ASN A 429 19.86 -15.30 -0.87
C ASN A 429 18.97 -16.48 -1.27
N LYS A 430 18.92 -17.54 -0.46
CA LYS A 430 18.04 -18.68 -0.71
C LYS A 430 16.56 -18.34 -0.42
N LEU A 431 16.31 -17.50 0.56
CA LEU A 431 14.94 -17.15 0.98
C LEU A 431 14.33 -15.99 0.16
N ALA A 432 15.16 -15.12 -0.42
CA ALA A 432 14.68 -13.94 -1.14
C ALA A 432 13.74 -14.28 -2.32
N PRO A 433 14.05 -15.23 -3.23
CA PRO A 433 13.13 -15.61 -4.31
C PRO A 433 11.79 -16.11 -3.78
N ASP A 434 11.79 -16.97 -2.75
CA ASP A 434 10.57 -17.52 -2.16
C ASP A 434 9.68 -16.47 -1.49
N SER A 435 10.27 -15.36 -1.03
CA SER A 435 9.55 -14.28 -0.34
C SER A 435 9.07 -13.19 -1.30
N LEU A 436 9.76 -13.00 -2.43
CA LEU A 436 9.53 -11.89 -3.36
C LEU A 436 8.93 -12.30 -4.70
N TRP A 437 8.66 -13.59 -4.92
CA TRP A 437 8.25 -14.12 -6.22
C TRP A 437 7.01 -13.42 -6.80
N PHE A 438 6.05 -13.04 -5.95
CA PHE A 438 4.81 -12.40 -6.39
C PHE A 438 5.00 -10.92 -6.75
N ALA A 439 5.90 -10.20 -6.07
CA ALA A 439 6.10 -8.77 -6.28
C ALA A 439 7.59 -8.39 -6.20
N PRO A 440 8.40 -8.88 -7.17
CA PRO A 440 9.86 -8.81 -7.07
C PRO A 440 10.42 -7.37 -7.06
N ASP A 441 9.87 -6.47 -7.88
CA ASP A 441 10.37 -5.10 -8.03
C ASP A 441 9.56 -4.07 -7.24
N ALA A 442 8.58 -4.51 -6.45
CA ALA A 442 7.74 -3.60 -5.67
C ALA A 442 8.54 -2.74 -4.68
N LEU A 443 9.61 -3.29 -4.12
CA LEU A 443 10.49 -2.62 -3.17
C LEU A 443 11.31 -1.48 -3.79
N LEU A 444 11.55 -1.51 -5.11
CA LEU A 444 12.53 -0.62 -5.76
C LEU A 444 12.20 0.86 -5.51
N GLN A 445 10.93 1.27 -5.65
CA GLN A 445 10.52 2.67 -5.44
C GLN A 445 10.46 3.07 -3.96
N ASN A 446 10.41 2.11 -3.02
CA ASN A 446 10.62 2.41 -1.60
C ASN A 446 12.08 2.76 -1.33
N VAL A 447 13.00 2.06 -1.99
CA VAL A 447 14.45 2.26 -1.88
C VAL A 447 14.89 3.56 -2.53
N THR A 448 14.47 3.84 -3.77
CA THR A 448 14.77 5.10 -4.45
C THR A 448 14.06 6.30 -3.83
N GLY A 449 12.89 6.08 -3.22
CA GLY A 449 12.02 7.13 -2.70
C GLY A 449 11.22 7.86 -3.79
N GLN A 450 11.36 7.46 -5.06
CA GLN A 450 10.60 8.01 -6.18
C GLN A 450 9.11 7.75 -6.01
N PRO A 451 8.20 8.61 -6.49
CA PRO A 451 6.78 8.34 -6.54
C PRO A 451 6.49 7.24 -7.56
N SER A 452 5.46 6.43 -7.29
CA SER A 452 5.03 5.39 -8.22
C SER A 452 3.54 5.09 -8.06
N ILE A 453 2.82 5.03 -9.18
CA ILE A 453 1.39 4.73 -9.22
C ILE A 453 1.14 3.35 -9.83
N SER A 454 0.25 2.57 -9.21
CA SER A 454 -0.28 1.34 -9.79
C SER A 454 -1.63 1.63 -10.46
N MET A 455 -1.83 1.10 -11.68
CA MET A 455 -3.01 1.35 -12.50
C MET A 455 -3.63 0.05 -12.99
N PRO A 456 -4.98 -0.10 -12.95
CA PRO A 456 -5.67 -1.34 -13.30
C PRO A 456 -6.10 -1.37 -14.77
N THR A 457 -5.19 -1.12 -15.69
CA THR A 457 -5.47 -1.00 -17.12
C THR A 457 -5.59 -2.32 -17.86
N TYR A 458 -5.05 -3.40 -17.29
CA TYR A 458 -5.02 -4.72 -17.93
C TYR A 458 -5.77 -5.76 -17.09
N TYR A 459 -6.50 -6.63 -17.79
CA TYR A 459 -7.22 -7.76 -17.23
C TYR A 459 -6.84 -9.03 -18.00
N THR A 460 -6.68 -10.14 -17.28
CA THR A 460 -6.41 -11.45 -17.89
C THR A 460 -7.64 -12.00 -18.63
N ASP A 461 -7.47 -13.08 -19.39
CA ASP A 461 -8.59 -13.78 -20.06
C ASP A 461 -9.66 -14.32 -19.08
N LYS A 462 -9.33 -14.37 -17.77
CA LYS A 462 -10.25 -14.75 -16.70
C LYS A 462 -10.83 -13.52 -15.96
N ASP A 463 -10.78 -12.34 -16.56
CA ASP A 463 -11.22 -11.07 -16.00
C ASP A 463 -10.55 -10.71 -14.65
N MET A 464 -9.38 -11.28 -14.35
CA MET A 464 -8.61 -10.89 -13.17
C MET A 464 -7.79 -9.64 -13.46
N PRO A 465 -7.81 -8.62 -12.60
CA PRO A 465 -6.97 -7.46 -12.78
C PRO A 465 -5.49 -7.82 -12.63
N LEU A 466 -4.67 -7.20 -13.47
CA LEU A 466 -3.23 -7.31 -13.45
C LEU A 466 -2.62 -5.93 -13.70
N GLY A 467 -2.57 -5.12 -12.64
CA GLY A 467 -2.08 -3.75 -12.72
C GLY A 467 -0.57 -3.68 -12.98
N VAL A 468 -0.15 -2.57 -13.55
CA VAL A 468 1.26 -2.21 -13.72
C VAL A 468 1.61 -1.05 -12.82
N GLN A 469 2.90 -0.84 -12.52
CA GLN A 469 3.36 0.38 -11.88
C GLN A 469 4.06 1.30 -12.87
N ILE A 470 3.88 2.59 -12.67
CA ILE A 470 4.58 3.67 -13.36
C ILE A 470 5.33 4.48 -12.30
N ALA A 471 6.64 4.60 -12.43
CA ALA A 471 7.48 5.41 -11.53
C ALA A 471 7.94 6.67 -12.26
N ALA A 472 7.91 7.84 -11.60
CA ALA A 472 8.46 9.09 -12.13
C ALA A 472 9.74 9.49 -11.39
N ARG A 473 10.31 10.63 -11.77
CA ARG A 473 11.45 11.21 -11.08
C ARG A 473 11.11 11.55 -9.63
N TYR A 474 12.13 11.65 -8.79
CA TYR A 474 11.94 12.03 -7.39
C TYR A 474 11.24 13.39 -7.27
N ALA A 475 10.21 13.47 -6.42
CA ALA A 475 9.35 14.63 -6.20
C ALA A 475 8.45 15.04 -7.38
N ASP A 476 8.25 14.17 -8.39
CA ASP A 476 7.47 14.46 -9.59
C ASP A 476 6.17 13.63 -9.66
N GLU A 477 5.33 13.76 -8.65
CA GLU A 477 3.98 13.18 -8.67
C GLU A 477 3.08 13.84 -9.74
N GLU A 478 3.40 15.07 -10.14
CA GLU A 478 2.66 15.80 -11.16
C GLU A 478 2.68 15.05 -12.50
N THR A 479 3.86 14.61 -12.94
CA THR A 479 4.01 13.79 -14.15
C THR A 479 3.20 12.50 -14.05
N LEU A 480 3.21 11.82 -12.89
CA LEU A 480 2.41 10.60 -12.71
C LEU A 480 0.91 10.85 -12.81
N ILE A 481 0.41 11.92 -12.22
CA ILE A 481 -1.04 12.23 -12.24
C ILE A 481 -1.48 12.64 -13.65
N ASP A 482 -0.71 13.47 -14.36
CA ASP A 482 -1.02 13.83 -15.75
C ASP A 482 -1.01 12.59 -16.65
N LEU A 483 0.06 11.80 -16.62
CA LEU A 483 0.18 10.58 -17.42
C LEU A 483 -0.93 9.56 -17.10
N ALA A 484 -1.18 9.32 -15.80
CA ALA A 484 -2.23 8.42 -15.35
C ALA A 484 -3.63 8.88 -15.78
N SER A 485 -3.90 10.20 -15.75
CA SER A 485 -5.15 10.78 -16.24
C SER A 485 -5.32 10.60 -17.74
N GLN A 486 -4.26 10.77 -18.54
CA GLN A 486 -4.29 10.52 -19.98
C GLN A 486 -4.58 9.03 -20.28
N ILE A 487 -3.91 8.12 -19.57
CA ILE A 487 -4.13 6.66 -19.71
C ILE A 487 -5.55 6.27 -19.28
N GLU A 488 -6.06 6.81 -18.15
CA GLU A 488 -7.44 6.57 -17.69
C GLU A 488 -8.48 6.99 -18.71
N LYS A 489 -8.28 8.14 -19.36
CA LYS A 489 -9.17 8.63 -20.43
C LYS A 489 -9.10 7.75 -21.70
N ALA A 490 -7.93 7.24 -22.05
CA ALA A 490 -7.72 6.38 -23.22
C ALA A 490 -8.20 4.92 -23.00
N SER A 491 -8.06 4.40 -21.80
CA SER A 491 -8.42 3.02 -21.42
C SER A 491 -9.16 3.01 -20.07
N PRO A 492 -10.43 3.46 -20.04
CA PRO A 492 -11.19 3.61 -18.81
C PRO A 492 -11.56 2.25 -18.20
N TRP A 493 -11.24 2.10 -16.91
CA TRP A 493 -11.54 0.90 -16.10
C TRP A 493 -12.71 1.08 -15.13
N ILE A 494 -13.24 2.30 -14.98
CA ILE A 494 -14.28 2.59 -13.99
C ILE A 494 -15.54 1.73 -14.11
N ASN A 495 -15.83 1.26 -15.34
CA ASN A 495 -16.98 0.39 -15.62
C ASN A 495 -16.72 -1.10 -15.34
N LYS A 496 -15.46 -1.50 -15.13
CA LYS A 496 -15.12 -2.86 -14.71
C LYS A 496 -15.49 -3.04 -13.24
N LYS A 497 -16.37 -3.99 -12.97
CA LYS A 497 -16.89 -4.30 -11.63
C LYS A 497 -16.71 -5.78 -11.33
N PRO A 498 -16.20 -6.16 -10.16
CA PRO A 498 -16.20 -7.56 -9.74
C PRO A 498 -17.64 -8.05 -9.52
N ASN A 499 -17.88 -9.31 -9.86
CA ASN A 499 -19.19 -9.94 -9.64
C ASN A 499 -19.22 -10.57 -8.24
N VAL A 500 -19.29 -9.75 -7.20
CA VAL A 500 -19.41 -10.18 -5.82
C VAL A 500 -20.77 -9.76 -5.26
N SER A 501 -21.53 -10.73 -4.72
CA SER A 501 -22.91 -10.55 -4.22
C SER A 501 -22.99 -10.66 -2.69
#